data_189606a387852090b9acc55df2dee432
#
_entry.id   189606a387852090b9acc55df2dee432
#
_cell.length_a   1.000
_cell.length_b   1.000
_cell.length_c   1.000
_cell.angle_alpha   90.00
_cell.angle_beta   90.00
_cell.angle_gamma   90.00
#
_symmetry.space_group_name_H-M   'P 1'
#
loop_
_entity.id
_entity.type
_entity.pdbx_description
1 polymer ?
#
loop_
_entity_poly.entity_id
_entity_poly.type
_entity_poly.pdbx_seq_one_letter_code
_entity_poly.pdbx_strand_id
1 'polypeptide(L)'
;MKIILLFIGLLMPVAVLAASDLPGNVLPERFDSLGPTVKELMLADGKRVHYIDDGEPDWLPVVFTGGLGTSVRVIRLLDFLRTMRETLQIRVITVERNGFGQTEYDPGLDMTDFSEEVEAVLSHVGVDKFAVFGISGGGPYTAKIASRNTHRLLSVHMAATSPSLGQPSRCGQDSPASIYRDMLRQPMQFFGFAPDSPMHQVRGFQDTAFDEAARAHNLRGQMADATPLDHEISLYCKEGAIDTSKVKAPVFVY
;
A
#
# COMPACT_ATOMS: atom_id res chain seq x y z
N MET A 1 6.24 72.70 23.82
CA MET A 1 6.89 71.52 24.41
C MET A 1 6.27 70.29 23.76
N LYS A 2 6.94 69.72 22.70
CA LYS A 2 6.44 68.56 22.00
C LYS A 2 7.24 67.34 22.47
N ILE A 3 6.58 66.40 23.08
CA ILE A 3 7.15 65.12 23.54
C ILE A 3 7.06 64.14 22.37
N ILE A 4 8.23 63.74 21.87
CA ILE A 4 8.36 62.68 20.86
C ILE A 4 8.56 61.36 21.62
N LEU A 5 7.57 60.46 21.56
CA LEU A 5 7.70 59.10 22.04
C LEU A 5 8.37 58.25 20.95
N LEU A 6 9.59 57.81 21.26
CA LEU A 6 10.34 56.89 20.43
C LEU A 6 9.88 55.44 20.78
N PHE A 7 9.17 54.77 19.86
CA PHE A 7 8.89 53.34 19.94
C PHE A 7 10.10 52.57 19.45
N ILE A 8 10.84 51.99 20.36
CA ILE A 8 11.88 51.00 20.02
C ILE A 8 11.18 49.64 19.90
N GLY A 9 10.90 49.24 18.68
CA GLY A 9 10.42 47.89 18.37
C GLY A 9 11.55 46.87 18.57
N LEU A 10 11.43 46.03 19.59
CA LEU A 10 12.32 44.88 19.79
C LEU A 10 11.95 43.82 18.73
N LEU A 11 12.67 43.79 17.61
CA LEU A 11 12.65 42.69 16.67
C LEU A 11 13.37 41.49 17.31
N MET A 12 12.62 40.58 17.92
CA MET A 12 13.19 39.29 18.24
C MET A 12 13.39 38.49 16.93
N PRO A 13 14.57 37.95 16.67
CA PRO A 13 14.75 37.08 15.55
C PRO A 13 13.96 35.80 15.82
N VAL A 14 12.94 35.54 15.03
CA VAL A 14 12.32 34.20 14.96
C VAL A 14 13.38 33.30 14.35
N ALA A 15 14.02 32.49 15.18
CA ALA A 15 14.89 31.44 14.69
C ALA A 15 14.01 30.44 13.92
N VAL A 16 14.03 30.55 12.60
CA VAL A 16 13.53 29.50 11.73
C VAL A 16 14.49 28.33 11.93
N LEU A 17 14.12 27.37 12.76
CA LEU A 17 14.81 26.09 12.83
C LEU A 17 14.75 25.47 11.44
N ALA A 18 15.90 25.38 10.81
CA ALA A 18 16.03 24.70 9.53
C ALA A 18 15.63 23.23 9.73
N ALA A 19 14.87 22.69 8.79
CA ALA A 19 14.40 21.30 8.81
C ALA A 19 15.52 20.23 8.88
N SER A 20 16.79 20.67 8.83
CA SER A 20 18.00 19.84 8.94
C SER A 20 18.36 19.40 10.36
N ASP A 21 17.75 19.97 11.40
CA ASP A 21 18.11 19.65 12.81
C ASP A 21 17.16 18.66 13.46
N LEU A 22 16.21 18.13 12.70
CA LEU A 22 15.34 17.08 13.19
C LEU A 22 16.05 15.73 13.08
N PRO A 23 16.08 14.91 14.14
CA PRO A 23 16.64 13.56 14.08
C PRO A 23 15.96 12.81 12.95
N GLY A 24 16.76 12.33 11.97
CA GLY A 24 16.30 11.81 10.70
C GLY A 24 15.11 10.86 10.79
N ASN A 25 14.43 10.61 9.76
CA ASN A 25 13.37 9.63 9.45
C ASN A 25 12.24 9.34 10.48
N VAL A 26 12.45 9.54 11.78
CA VAL A 26 11.42 9.25 12.80
C VAL A 26 10.29 10.28 12.79
N LEU A 27 10.61 11.55 12.54
CA LEU A 27 9.62 12.62 12.53
C LEU A 27 8.69 12.60 11.30
N PRO A 28 9.21 12.38 10.06
CA PRO A 28 8.33 12.25 8.90
C PRO A 28 7.29 11.13 9.04
N GLU A 29 7.68 9.99 9.57
CA GLU A 29 6.75 8.88 9.83
C GLU A 29 5.72 9.25 10.91
N ARG A 30 6.17 9.88 11.99
CA ARG A 30 5.34 10.28 13.12
C ARG A 30 4.32 11.36 12.78
N PHE A 31 4.70 12.26 11.88
CA PHE A 31 3.87 13.37 11.41
C PHE A 31 3.26 13.14 10.04
N ASP A 32 3.29 11.88 9.57
CA ASP A 32 2.60 11.52 8.35
C ASP A 32 1.08 11.54 8.59
N SER A 33 0.50 12.68 8.37
CA SER A 33 -0.96 12.87 8.43
C SER A 33 -1.69 12.06 7.37
N LEU A 34 -0.95 11.47 6.43
CA LEU A 34 -1.50 10.76 5.28
C LEU A 34 -1.65 9.25 5.53
N GLY A 35 -1.36 8.76 6.71
CA GLY A 35 -1.63 7.37 6.98
C GLY A 35 -0.96 6.75 8.19
N PRO A 36 -1.22 5.49 8.43
CA PRO A 36 -0.58 4.71 9.46
C PRO A 36 0.93 4.65 9.24
N THR A 37 1.68 4.52 10.34
CA THR A 37 3.13 4.40 10.29
C THR A 37 3.53 3.09 9.61
N VAL A 38 4.49 3.16 8.69
CA VAL A 38 5.17 1.98 8.15
C VAL A 38 6.10 1.45 9.22
N LYS A 39 5.91 0.19 9.58
CA LYS A 39 6.70 -0.56 10.56
C LYS A 39 7.73 -1.43 9.83
N GLU A 40 8.78 -1.81 10.53
CA GLU A 40 9.83 -2.70 10.02
C GLU A 40 9.90 -3.98 10.87
N LEU A 41 10.01 -5.11 10.18
CA LEU A 41 10.32 -6.41 10.79
C LEU A 41 11.65 -6.92 10.21
N MET A 42 12.61 -7.22 11.10
CA MET A 42 13.86 -7.89 10.73
C MET A 42 13.63 -9.39 10.75
N LEU A 43 13.83 -10.05 9.62
CA LEU A 43 13.78 -11.51 9.51
C LEU A 43 15.11 -12.15 10.00
N ALA A 44 15.09 -13.45 10.24
CA ALA A 44 16.24 -14.19 10.75
C ALA A 44 17.46 -14.19 9.82
N ASP A 45 17.23 -14.05 8.52
CA ASP A 45 18.27 -13.94 7.47
C ASP A 45 18.83 -12.52 7.32
N GLY A 46 18.33 -11.56 8.11
CA GLY A 46 18.73 -10.16 8.06
C GLY A 46 17.94 -9.30 7.06
N LYS A 47 16.97 -9.86 6.35
CA LYS A 47 16.08 -9.12 5.47
C LYS A 47 15.11 -8.24 6.27
N ARG A 48 14.87 -7.04 5.78
CA ARG A 48 13.88 -6.12 6.36
C ARG A 48 12.59 -6.15 5.57
N VAL A 49 11.50 -6.41 6.26
CA VAL A 49 10.15 -6.39 5.72
C VAL A 49 9.42 -5.17 6.26
N HIS A 50 8.87 -4.35 5.37
CA HIS A 50 8.10 -3.18 5.73
C HIS A 50 6.61 -3.49 5.66
N TYR A 51 5.84 -3.00 6.62
CA TYR A 51 4.42 -3.28 6.68
C TYR A 51 3.65 -2.18 7.40
N ILE A 52 2.36 -2.13 7.14
CA ILE A 52 1.39 -1.36 7.93
C ILE A 52 0.47 -2.36 8.65
N ASP A 53 0.14 -2.03 9.88
CA ASP A 53 -0.80 -2.75 10.73
C ASP A 53 -1.68 -1.70 11.40
N ASP A 54 -2.90 -1.55 10.90
CA ASP A 54 -3.85 -0.48 11.22
C ASP A 54 -5.15 -1.05 11.77
N GLY A 55 -5.41 -0.80 13.04
CA GLY A 55 -6.56 -1.28 13.80
C GLY A 55 -6.15 -1.85 15.16
N GLU A 56 -7.15 -2.20 15.97
CA GLU A 56 -6.90 -2.77 17.30
C GLU A 56 -6.58 -4.27 17.22
N PRO A 57 -5.79 -4.80 18.19
CA PRO A 57 -5.35 -6.20 18.15
C PRO A 57 -6.47 -7.24 18.13
N ASP A 58 -7.62 -6.92 18.71
CA ASP A 58 -8.80 -7.79 18.82
C ASP A 58 -9.78 -7.67 17.65
N TRP A 59 -9.51 -6.74 16.71
CA TRP A 59 -10.32 -6.58 15.52
C TRP A 59 -10.07 -7.69 14.51
N LEU A 60 -11.03 -7.88 13.58
CA LEU A 60 -10.92 -8.86 12.50
C LEU A 60 -9.72 -8.55 11.60
N PRO A 61 -8.68 -9.41 11.59
CA PRO A 61 -7.51 -9.15 10.76
C PRO A 61 -7.80 -9.44 9.30
N VAL A 62 -7.47 -8.47 8.45
CA VAL A 62 -7.56 -8.56 7.00
C VAL A 62 -6.20 -8.24 6.39
N VAL A 63 -5.59 -9.19 5.70
CA VAL A 63 -4.42 -8.94 4.88
C VAL A 63 -4.86 -8.30 3.58
N PHE A 64 -4.34 -7.11 3.30
CA PHE A 64 -4.67 -6.36 2.10
C PHE A 64 -3.54 -6.41 1.07
N THR A 65 -3.85 -6.83 -0.15
CA THR A 65 -2.92 -6.79 -1.29
C THR A 65 -3.41 -5.76 -2.31
N GLY A 66 -2.67 -4.67 -2.43
CA GLY A 66 -2.97 -3.58 -3.36
C GLY A 66 -2.78 -3.96 -4.83
N GLY A 67 -3.18 -3.07 -5.70
CA GLY A 67 -3.05 -3.24 -7.15
C GLY A 67 -1.60 -3.28 -7.65
N LEU A 68 -1.44 -3.43 -8.96
CA LEU A 68 -0.13 -3.43 -9.63
C LEU A 68 0.66 -2.17 -9.28
N GLY A 69 1.93 -2.35 -8.95
CA GLY A 69 2.85 -1.24 -8.70
C GLY A 69 2.52 -0.43 -7.44
N THR A 70 1.80 -0.97 -6.47
CA THR A 70 1.40 -0.23 -5.28
C THR A 70 2.26 -0.56 -4.06
N SER A 71 2.60 0.46 -3.28
CA SER A 71 3.23 0.32 -1.97
C SER A 71 2.20 0.08 -0.87
N VAL A 72 2.67 -0.24 0.35
CA VAL A 72 1.81 -0.35 1.55
C VAL A 72 0.96 0.90 1.80
N ARG A 73 1.40 2.06 1.33
CA ARG A 73 0.67 3.32 1.51
C ARG A 73 -0.61 3.41 0.67
N VAL A 74 -0.84 2.46 -0.24
CA VAL A 74 -2.10 2.36 -0.99
C VAL A 74 -3.33 2.23 -0.10
N ILE A 75 -3.17 1.76 1.12
CA ILE A 75 -4.25 1.70 2.12
C ILE A 75 -4.92 3.07 2.33
N ARG A 76 -4.19 4.16 2.10
CA ARG A 76 -4.73 5.52 2.18
C ARG A 76 -5.79 5.82 1.13
N LEU A 77 -5.72 5.15 -0.01
CA LEU A 77 -6.76 5.26 -1.03
C LEU A 77 -8.09 4.66 -0.57
N LEU A 78 -8.06 3.84 0.47
CA LEU A 78 -9.25 3.26 1.10
C LEU A 78 -9.71 4.04 2.33
N ASP A 79 -9.08 5.16 2.65
CA ASP A 79 -9.34 5.89 3.89
C ASP A 79 -10.76 6.48 3.96
N PHE A 80 -11.37 6.73 2.81
CA PHE A 80 -12.79 7.07 2.75
C PHE A 80 -13.72 5.97 3.35
N LEU A 81 -13.22 4.73 3.44
CA LEU A 81 -13.89 3.62 4.12
C LEU A 81 -13.50 3.50 5.60
N ARG A 82 -12.68 4.40 6.12
CA ARG A 82 -12.13 4.31 7.47
C ARG A 82 -13.21 4.16 8.53
N THR A 83 -14.23 5.00 8.52
CA THR A 83 -15.35 4.91 9.46
C THR A 83 -16.05 3.56 9.39
N MET A 84 -16.20 3.00 8.18
CA MET A 84 -16.75 1.65 8.00
C MET A 84 -15.85 0.59 8.61
N ARG A 85 -14.54 0.66 8.39
CA ARG A 85 -13.56 -0.27 8.99
C ARG A 85 -13.58 -0.23 10.51
N GLU A 86 -13.59 0.98 11.08
CA GLU A 86 -13.70 1.19 12.54
C GLU A 86 -15.02 0.64 13.08
N THR A 87 -16.14 0.91 12.41
CA THR A 87 -17.46 0.40 12.80
C THR A 87 -17.54 -1.13 12.75
N LEU A 88 -16.91 -1.74 11.75
CA LEU A 88 -16.87 -3.19 11.56
C LEU A 88 -15.73 -3.86 12.33
N GLN A 89 -14.91 -3.09 13.03
CA GLN A 89 -13.75 -3.57 13.78
C GLN A 89 -12.79 -4.40 12.88
N ILE A 90 -12.39 -3.82 11.75
CA ILE A 90 -11.46 -4.43 10.79
C ILE A 90 -10.05 -3.87 10.99
N ARG A 91 -9.11 -4.75 11.35
CA ARG A 91 -7.66 -4.49 11.40
C ARG A 91 -7.05 -4.83 10.04
N VAL A 92 -6.48 -3.85 9.36
CA VAL A 92 -5.87 -4.06 8.05
C VAL A 92 -4.37 -4.19 8.17
N ILE A 93 -3.82 -5.27 7.62
CA ILE A 93 -2.39 -5.55 7.56
C ILE A 93 -2.00 -5.58 6.10
N THR A 94 -1.00 -4.78 5.71
CA THR A 94 -0.45 -4.79 4.36
C THR A 94 1.06 -4.83 4.42
N VAL A 95 1.68 -5.65 3.57
CA VAL A 95 3.12 -5.88 3.52
C VAL A 95 3.67 -5.28 2.24
N GLU A 96 4.82 -4.63 2.34
CA GLU A 96 5.49 -4.03 1.19
C GLU A 96 6.01 -5.10 0.26
N ARG A 97 5.75 -4.93 -1.02
CA ARG A 97 6.25 -5.85 -2.05
C ARG A 97 7.68 -5.47 -2.45
N ASN A 98 8.36 -6.44 -3.04
CA ASN A 98 9.75 -6.35 -3.49
C ASN A 98 10.04 -5.10 -4.33
N GLY A 99 10.93 -4.24 -3.83
CA GLY A 99 11.36 -3.03 -4.51
C GLY A 99 10.40 -1.84 -4.43
N PHE A 100 9.27 -1.97 -3.70
CA PHE A 100 8.35 -0.86 -3.48
C PHE A 100 8.57 -0.19 -2.14
N GLY A 101 8.20 1.08 -2.04
CA GLY A 101 8.29 1.86 -0.82
C GLY A 101 9.70 1.94 -0.24
N GLN A 102 9.89 1.35 0.91
CA GLN A 102 11.18 1.31 1.61
C GLN A 102 11.89 -0.04 1.45
N THR A 103 11.27 -1.00 0.77
CA THR A 103 11.84 -2.34 0.58
C THR A 103 12.82 -2.33 -0.58
N GLU A 104 14.02 -2.85 -0.33
CA GLU A 104 15.05 -3.01 -1.36
C GLU A 104 14.59 -4.00 -2.43
N TYR A 105 15.02 -3.74 -3.69
CA TYR A 105 14.70 -4.62 -4.80
C TYR A 105 15.68 -5.78 -4.88
N ASP A 106 15.14 -7.00 -4.95
CA ASP A 106 15.89 -8.23 -5.20
C ASP A 106 15.25 -8.99 -6.39
N PRO A 107 15.98 -9.17 -7.50
CA PRO A 107 15.45 -9.88 -8.67
C PRO A 107 15.19 -11.37 -8.44
N GLY A 108 15.69 -11.94 -7.36
CA GLY A 108 15.53 -13.35 -7.01
C GLY A 108 14.21 -13.69 -6.34
N LEU A 109 13.47 -12.68 -5.83
CA LEU A 109 12.25 -12.91 -5.06
C LEU A 109 11.03 -13.10 -5.95
N ASP A 110 10.15 -14.00 -5.54
CA ASP A 110 8.88 -14.30 -6.22
C ASP A 110 7.64 -14.09 -5.32
N MET A 111 6.49 -14.55 -5.78
CA MET A 111 5.25 -14.46 -4.99
C MET A 111 5.23 -15.41 -3.81
N THR A 112 6.04 -16.46 -3.82
CA THR A 112 6.17 -17.38 -2.68
C THR A 112 6.91 -16.70 -1.55
N ASP A 113 8.03 -16.04 -1.86
CA ASP A 113 8.81 -15.26 -0.89
C ASP A 113 7.94 -14.17 -0.26
N PHE A 114 7.18 -13.43 -1.08
CA PHE A 114 6.24 -12.44 -0.57
C PHE A 114 5.20 -13.04 0.39
N SER A 115 4.66 -14.22 0.07
CA SER A 115 3.73 -14.91 0.97
C SER A 115 4.37 -15.31 2.29
N GLU A 116 5.64 -15.70 2.27
CA GLU A 116 6.43 -16.02 3.47
C GLU A 116 6.68 -14.77 4.32
N GLU A 117 6.94 -13.63 3.70
CA GLU A 117 7.03 -12.35 4.40
C GLU A 117 5.71 -11.97 5.08
N VAL A 118 4.58 -12.16 4.39
CA VAL A 118 3.25 -11.98 4.99
C VAL A 118 3.06 -12.90 6.19
N GLU A 119 3.42 -14.17 6.06
CA GLU A 119 3.35 -15.15 7.16
C GLU A 119 4.20 -14.75 8.36
N ALA A 120 5.40 -14.22 8.11
CA ALA A 120 6.30 -13.71 9.15
C ALA A 120 5.72 -12.48 9.86
N VAL A 121 5.17 -11.53 9.10
CA VAL A 121 4.51 -10.35 9.68
C VAL A 121 3.30 -10.76 10.52
N LEU A 122 2.42 -11.63 10.00
CA LEU A 122 1.25 -12.13 10.74
C LEU A 122 1.65 -12.80 12.06
N SER A 123 2.72 -13.59 12.04
CA SER A 123 3.25 -14.25 13.24
C SER A 123 3.80 -13.22 14.23
N HIS A 124 4.52 -12.20 13.73
CA HIS A 124 5.09 -11.13 14.55
C HIS A 124 4.00 -10.29 15.25
N VAL A 125 2.92 -10.00 14.56
CA VAL A 125 1.81 -9.20 15.11
C VAL A 125 0.73 -10.03 15.81
N GLY A 126 0.99 -11.33 16.02
CA GLY A 126 0.14 -12.23 16.81
C GLY A 126 -1.17 -12.62 16.15
N VAL A 127 -1.23 -12.65 14.81
CA VAL A 127 -2.43 -13.02 14.06
C VAL A 127 -2.37 -14.50 13.68
N ASP A 128 -3.32 -15.29 14.14
CA ASP A 128 -3.47 -16.72 13.79
C ASP A 128 -4.43 -16.93 12.61
N LYS A 129 -5.61 -16.33 12.66
CA LYS A 129 -6.65 -16.42 11.63
C LYS A 129 -6.85 -15.06 10.98
N PHE A 130 -7.06 -15.03 9.68
CA PHE A 130 -7.23 -13.78 8.94
C PHE A 130 -8.11 -13.96 7.70
N ALA A 131 -8.72 -12.88 7.24
CA ALA A 131 -9.25 -12.77 5.90
C ALA A 131 -8.17 -12.15 4.99
N VAL A 132 -8.25 -12.43 3.69
CA VAL A 132 -7.39 -11.77 2.71
C VAL A 132 -8.25 -11.03 1.68
N PHE A 133 -7.85 -9.80 1.35
CA PHE A 133 -8.53 -8.95 0.39
C PHE A 133 -7.54 -8.44 -0.65
N GLY A 134 -7.79 -8.77 -1.91
CA GLY A 134 -6.98 -8.31 -3.04
C GLY A 134 -7.77 -7.48 -4.03
N ILE A 135 -7.10 -6.47 -4.58
CA ILE A 135 -7.67 -5.62 -5.62
C ILE A 135 -6.75 -5.57 -6.85
N SER A 136 -7.34 -5.58 -8.06
CA SER A 136 -6.59 -5.38 -9.31
C SER A 136 -5.36 -6.31 -9.40
N GLY A 137 -4.15 -5.78 -9.56
CA GLY A 137 -2.88 -6.54 -9.57
C GLY A 137 -2.59 -7.34 -8.30
N GLY A 138 -3.31 -7.11 -7.20
CA GLY A 138 -3.16 -7.87 -5.96
C GLY A 138 -3.73 -9.29 -6.01
N GLY A 139 -4.52 -9.63 -7.03
CA GLY A 139 -5.20 -10.94 -7.10
C GLY A 139 -4.29 -12.15 -7.05
N PRO A 140 -3.23 -12.24 -7.87
CA PRO A 140 -2.28 -13.35 -7.81
C PRO A 140 -1.59 -13.47 -6.44
N TYR A 141 -1.20 -12.36 -5.83
CA TYR A 141 -0.64 -12.35 -4.46
C TYR A 141 -1.65 -12.86 -3.43
N THR A 142 -2.92 -12.40 -3.53
CA THR A 142 -4.03 -12.92 -2.71
C THR A 142 -4.18 -14.43 -2.86
N ALA A 143 -4.17 -14.92 -4.09
CA ALA A 143 -4.30 -16.36 -4.38
C ALA A 143 -3.11 -17.15 -3.82
N LYS A 144 -1.88 -16.62 -3.93
CA LYS A 144 -0.68 -17.25 -3.37
C LYS A 144 -0.76 -17.32 -1.84
N ILE A 145 -1.08 -16.22 -1.18
CA ILE A 145 -1.27 -16.18 0.28
C ILE A 145 -2.34 -17.19 0.71
N ALA A 146 -3.49 -17.22 0.00
CA ALA A 146 -4.58 -18.11 0.31
C ALA A 146 -4.20 -19.58 0.14
N SER A 147 -3.50 -19.95 -0.94
CA SER A 147 -3.09 -21.32 -1.22
C SER A 147 -2.13 -21.89 -0.17
N ARG A 148 -1.28 -21.03 0.41
CA ARG A 148 -0.29 -21.41 1.41
C ARG A 148 -0.85 -21.44 2.85
N ASN A 149 -1.90 -20.65 3.11
CA ASN A 149 -2.45 -20.45 4.45
C ASN A 149 -3.85 -21.03 4.64
N THR A 150 -4.19 -22.10 3.94
CA THR A 150 -5.55 -22.67 3.88
C THR A 150 -6.20 -22.93 5.23
N HIS A 151 -5.41 -23.26 6.25
CA HIS A 151 -5.87 -23.55 7.62
C HIS A 151 -6.05 -22.29 8.49
N ARG A 152 -5.51 -21.15 8.03
CA ARG A 152 -5.58 -19.86 8.72
C ARG A 152 -6.65 -18.93 8.16
N LEU A 153 -7.19 -19.23 6.99
CA LEU A 153 -8.13 -18.36 6.29
C LEU A 153 -9.52 -18.38 6.91
N LEU A 154 -10.06 -17.19 7.12
CA LEU A 154 -11.46 -16.92 7.42
C LEU A 154 -12.29 -16.75 6.13
N SER A 155 -11.76 -15.96 5.19
CA SER A 155 -12.35 -15.72 3.87
C SER A 155 -11.32 -15.15 2.90
N VAL A 156 -11.65 -15.21 1.61
CA VAL A 156 -10.89 -14.62 0.51
C VAL A 156 -11.80 -13.66 -0.25
N HIS A 157 -11.34 -12.44 -0.46
CA HIS A 157 -12.06 -11.39 -1.17
C HIS A 157 -11.23 -10.90 -2.36
N MET A 158 -11.83 -10.92 -3.55
CA MET A 158 -11.18 -10.54 -4.80
C MET A 158 -12.01 -9.45 -5.49
N ALA A 159 -11.51 -8.22 -5.47
CA ALA A 159 -12.19 -7.08 -6.05
C ALA A 159 -11.54 -6.66 -7.38
N ALA A 160 -12.31 -6.67 -8.47
CA ALA A 160 -11.85 -6.32 -9.80
C ALA A 160 -10.51 -7.02 -10.18
N THR A 161 -10.38 -8.31 -9.85
CA THR A 161 -9.15 -9.08 -10.03
C THR A 161 -9.40 -10.56 -10.28
N SER A 162 -8.31 -11.30 -10.49
CA SER A 162 -8.28 -12.73 -10.76
C SER A 162 -7.09 -13.38 -10.04
N PRO A 163 -7.15 -14.66 -9.69
CA PRO A 163 -6.00 -15.40 -9.15
C PRO A 163 -4.84 -15.55 -10.17
N SER A 164 -5.10 -15.27 -11.44
CA SER A 164 -4.08 -15.24 -12.49
C SER A 164 -4.30 -14.04 -13.41
N LEU A 165 -3.26 -13.23 -13.57
CA LEU A 165 -3.25 -12.06 -14.46
C LEU A 165 -2.29 -12.23 -15.63
N GLY A 166 -1.53 -13.33 -15.66
CA GLY A 166 -0.63 -13.68 -16.75
C GLY A 166 -1.42 -14.09 -17.99
N GLN A 167 -1.69 -13.15 -18.87
CA GLN A 167 -2.27 -13.46 -20.17
C GLN A 167 -1.15 -13.72 -21.18
N PRO A 168 -1.16 -14.85 -21.93
CA PRO A 168 -0.13 -15.14 -22.93
C PRO A 168 0.09 -14.01 -23.94
N SER A 169 -0.96 -13.27 -24.26
CA SER A 169 -0.89 -12.11 -25.17
C SER A 169 -0.11 -10.91 -24.61
N ARG A 170 0.13 -10.87 -23.31
CA ARG A 170 0.88 -9.79 -22.62
C ARG A 170 2.27 -10.24 -22.18
N CYS A 171 2.46 -11.56 -22.04
CA CYS A 171 3.75 -12.13 -21.67
C CYS A 171 4.69 -12.12 -22.86
N GLY A 172 5.89 -11.57 -22.70
CA GLY A 172 6.88 -11.47 -23.77
C GLY A 172 6.76 -10.23 -24.68
N GLN A 173 5.84 -9.32 -24.39
CA GLN A 173 5.86 -7.99 -25.00
C GLN A 173 6.81 -7.06 -24.24
N ASP A 174 7.33 -6.05 -24.93
CA ASP A 174 8.06 -4.96 -24.27
C ASP A 174 7.21 -4.42 -23.11
N SER A 175 7.86 -4.27 -21.96
CA SER A 175 7.16 -3.98 -20.73
C SER A 175 6.33 -2.70 -20.82
N PRO A 176 5.08 -2.73 -20.40
CA PRO A 176 4.26 -1.54 -20.27
C PRO A 176 4.63 -0.68 -19.04
N ALA A 177 5.71 -0.99 -18.32
CA ALA A 177 6.08 -0.29 -17.08
C ALA A 177 6.19 1.22 -17.27
N SER A 178 6.66 1.71 -18.42
CA SER A 178 6.71 3.14 -18.70
C SER A 178 5.32 3.77 -18.71
N ILE A 179 4.33 3.09 -19.29
CA ILE A 179 2.93 3.54 -19.33
C ILE A 179 2.35 3.57 -17.92
N TYR A 180 2.52 2.48 -17.16
CA TYR A 180 2.06 2.42 -15.77
C TYR A 180 2.73 3.44 -14.89
N ARG A 181 4.03 3.68 -15.06
CA ARG A 181 4.77 4.70 -14.34
C ARG A 181 4.22 6.10 -14.59
N ASP A 182 3.91 6.43 -15.83
CA ASP A 182 3.34 7.74 -16.16
C ASP A 182 1.93 7.90 -15.60
N MET A 183 1.13 6.84 -15.60
CA MET A 183 -0.18 6.80 -14.93
C MET A 183 -0.05 7.01 -13.41
N LEU A 184 0.93 6.37 -12.77
CA LEU A 184 1.17 6.52 -11.33
C LEU A 184 1.75 7.90 -10.94
N ARG A 185 2.45 8.57 -11.86
CA ARG A 185 2.90 9.96 -11.67
C ARG A 185 1.76 10.96 -11.73
N GLN A 186 0.64 10.57 -12.36
CA GLN A 186 -0.53 11.41 -12.52
C GLN A 186 -1.76 10.68 -11.97
N PRO A 187 -1.83 10.44 -10.65
CA PRO A 187 -2.84 9.58 -10.04
C PRO A 187 -4.26 10.08 -10.31
N MET A 188 -4.45 11.40 -10.41
CA MET A 188 -5.75 11.97 -10.74
C MET A 188 -6.18 11.68 -12.18
N GLN A 189 -5.23 11.46 -13.09
CA GLN A 189 -5.56 10.98 -14.45
C GLN A 189 -5.83 9.48 -14.48
N PHE A 190 -5.14 8.73 -13.63
CA PHE A 190 -5.33 7.28 -13.53
C PHE A 190 -6.62 6.90 -12.79
N PHE A 191 -6.87 7.54 -11.64
CA PHE A 191 -8.12 7.40 -10.89
C PHE A 191 -9.12 8.49 -11.27
N GLY A 192 -8.74 9.38 -12.21
CA GLY A 192 -9.56 10.46 -12.70
C GLY A 192 -10.73 9.92 -13.48
N PHE A 193 -11.88 10.06 -12.90
CA PHE A 193 -13.12 9.79 -13.59
C PHE A 193 -13.42 10.94 -14.56
N ALA A 194 -14.00 10.61 -15.70
CA ALA A 194 -14.50 11.64 -16.61
C ALA A 194 -15.38 12.66 -15.86
N PRO A 195 -15.38 13.95 -16.24
CA PRO A 195 -16.10 14.99 -15.51
C PRO A 195 -17.58 14.70 -15.26
N ASP A 196 -18.19 13.89 -16.12
CA ASP A 196 -19.58 13.45 -16.05
C ASP A 196 -19.76 12.10 -15.32
N SER A 197 -18.70 11.53 -14.80
CA SER A 197 -18.77 10.25 -14.09
C SER A 197 -19.61 10.35 -12.82
N PRO A 198 -20.51 9.39 -12.56
CA PRO A 198 -21.25 9.33 -11.32
C PRO A 198 -20.36 9.15 -10.09
N MET A 199 -19.10 8.75 -10.28
CA MET A 199 -18.11 8.66 -9.19
C MET A 199 -17.85 10.00 -8.52
N HIS A 200 -17.98 11.13 -9.22
CA HIS A 200 -17.88 12.46 -8.64
C HIS A 200 -18.99 12.78 -7.65
N GLN A 201 -20.05 12.00 -7.61
CA GLN A 201 -21.14 12.12 -6.63
C GLN A 201 -20.84 11.31 -5.35
N VAL A 202 -19.87 10.42 -5.39
CA VAL A 202 -19.45 9.65 -4.22
C VAL A 202 -18.58 10.54 -3.32
N ARG A 203 -19.05 10.76 -2.10
CA ARG A 203 -18.50 11.75 -1.17
C ARG A 203 -17.00 11.61 -0.94
N GLY A 204 -16.47 10.39 -0.86
CA GLY A 204 -15.05 10.14 -0.63
C GLY A 204 -14.15 10.48 -1.82
N PHE A 205 -14.67 10.52 -3.04
CA PHE A 205 -13.89 10.84 -4.25
C PHE A 205 -13.85 12.33 -4.58
N GLN A 206 -14.62 13.13 -3.87
CA GLN A 206 -14.59 14.61 -3.99
C GLN A 206 -13.62 15.23 -2.97
N ASP A 207 -13.08 14.43 -2.06
CA ASP A 207 -12.29 14.94 -0.97
C ASP A 207 -10.84 15.16 -1.39
N THR A 208 -10.28 16.29 -0.97
CA THR A 208 -8.84 16.59 -1.08
C THR A 208 -7.99 15.52 -0.39
N ALA A 209 -8.52 14.85 0.64
CA ALA A 209 -7.85 13.75 1.31
C ALA A 209 -7.56 12.56 0.39
N PHE A 210 -8.44 12.26 -0.57
CA PHE A 210 -8.17 11.23 -1.56
C PHE A 210 -7.03 11.63 -2.51
N ASP A 211 -7.01 12.88 -2.98
CA ASP A 211 -5.95 13.40 -3.83
C ASP A 211 -4.60 13.40 -3.10
N GLU A 212 -4.58 13.84 -1.85
CA GLU A 212 -3.39 13.79 -0.99
C GLU A 212 -2.92 12.36 -0.74
N ALA A 213 -3.82 11.42 -0.49
CA ALA A 213 -3.51 10.02 -0.31
C ALA A 213 -2.90 9.40 -1.58
N ALA A 214 -3.46 9.70 -2.75
CA ALA A 214 -2.94 9.26 -4.03
C ALA A 214 -1.54 9.84 -4.31
N ARG A 215 -1.32 11.11 -4.00
CA ARG A 215 0.02 11.74 -4.10
C ARG A 215 1.01 11.12 -3.14
N ALA A 216 0.63 10.88 -1.88
CA ALA A 216 1.51 10.26 -0.90
C ALA A 216 1.88 8.84 -1.31
N HIS A 217 0.94 8.06 -1.84
CA HIS A 217 1.20 6.76 -2.41
C HIS A 217 2.26 6.82 -3.50
N ASN A 218 2.10 7.71 -4.47
CA ASN A 218 3.05 7.85 -5.58
C ASN A 218 4.41 8.40 -5.15
N LEU A 219 4.44 9.39 -4.27
CA LEU A 219 5.69 10.02 -3.85
C LEU A 219 6.51 9.15 -2.90
N ARG A 220 5.86 8.33 -2.09
CA ARG A 220 6.50 7.51 -1.05
C ARG A 220 6.50 6.02 -1.33
N GLY A 221 5.65 5.56 -2.25
CA GLY A 221 5.54 4.16 -2.62
C GLY A 221 6.25 3.80 -3.91
N GLN A 222 6.63 4.79 -4.70
CA GLN A 222 6.90 4.57 -6.08
C GLN A 222 7.78 5.50 -6.75
N MET A 223 8.47 5.15 -7.47
CA MET A 223 8.75 4.83 -8.82
C MET A 223 9.65 5.85 -9.44
N ALA A 224 10.78 6.15 -8.79
CA ALA A 224 11.93 6.67 -9.52
C ALA A 224 12.40 5.65 -10.56
N ASP A 225 12.24 4.36 -10.26
CA ASP A 225 12.67 3.22 -11.07
C ASP A 225 11.48 2.33 -11.48
N ALA A 226 11.47 1.86 -12.72
CA ALA A 226 10.45 0.96 -13.24
C ALA A 226 10.78 -0.52 -12.97
N THR A 227 11.99 -0.84 -12.56
CA THR A 227 12.45 -2.22 -12.40
C THR A 227 11.57 -3.08 -11.49
N PRO A 228 11.14 -2.62 -10.30
CA PRO A 228 10.24 -3.40 -9.47
C PRO A 228 8.89 -3.70 -10.13
N LEU A 229 8.36 -2.75 -10.89
CA LEU A 229 7.11 -2.90 -11.61
C LEU A 229 7.24 -3.90 -12.77
N ASP A 230 8.35 -3.84 -13.53
CA ASP A 230 8.66 -4.80 -14.58
C ASP A 230 8.81 -6.20 -14.03
N HIS A 231 9.47 -6.31 -12.88
CA HIS A 231 9.61 -7.57 -12.18
C HIS A 231 8.23 -8.13 -11.78
N GLU A 232 7.37 -7.32 -11.15
CA GLU A 232 6.04 -7.72 -10.74
C GLU A 232 5.19 -8.22 -11.93
N ILE A 233 5.22 -7.51 -13.06
CA ILE A 233 4.55 -7.93 -14.30
C ILE A 233 5.11 -9.29 -14.79
N SER A 234 6.43 -9.47 -14.70
CA SER A 234 7.06 -10.72 -15.08
C SER A 234 6.61 -11.90 -14.21
N LEU A 235 6.39 -11.65 -12.90
CA LEU A 235 5.89 -12.68 -11.99
C LEU A 235 4.49 -13.16 -12.36
N TYR A 236 3.60 -12.27 -12.82
CA TYR A 236 2.28 -12.70 -13.30
C TYR A 236 2.35 -13.68 -14.47
N CYS A 237 3.39 -13.55 -15.31
CA CYS A 237 3.62 -14.44 -16.42
C CYS A 237 4.28 -15.77 -16.01
N LYS A 238 5.19 -15.70 -15.03
CA LYS A 238 5.94 -16.89 -14.55
C LYS A 238 5.08 -17.80 -13.69
N GLU A 239 4.29 -17.23 -12.78
CA GLU A 239 3.48 -18.00 -11.83
C GLU A 239 2.35 -18.78 -12.51
N GLY A 240 1.87 -18.32 -13.66
CA GLY A 240 0.75 -18.96 -14.36
C GLY A 240 -0.50 -19.03 -13.52
N ALA A 241 -1.14 -20.20 -13.49
CA ALA A 241 -2.31 -20.45 -12.67
C ALA A 241 -1.90 -20.96 -11.28
N ILE A 242 -2.19 -20.16 -10.25
CA ILE A 242 -1.94 -20.55 -8.86
C ILE A 242 -2.95 -21.62 -8.45
N ASP A 243 -2.47 -22.75 -7.92
CA ASP A 243 -3.34 -23.81 -7.42
C ASP A 243 -4.05 -23.40 -6.13
N THR A 244 -5.32 -23.10 -6.24
CA THR A 244 -6.21 -22.75 -5.13
C THR A 244 -7.14 -23.88 -4.71
N SER A 245 -6.97 -25.10 -5.22
CA SER A 245 -7.86 -26.25 -5.00
C SER A 245 -8.01 -26.63 -3.52
N LYS A 246 -7.01 -26.33 -2.71
CA LYS A 246 -7.00 -26.60 -1.26
C LYS A 246 -7.66 -25.49 -0.42
N VAL A 247 -8.00 -24.37 -1.01
CA VAL A 247 -8.71 -23.27 -0.31
C VAL A 247 -10.14 -23.72 -0.04
N LYS A 248 -10.49 -23.81 1.25
CA LYS A 248 -11.84 -24.20 1.72
C LYS A 248 -12.62 -23.02 2.31
N ALA A 249 -11.92 -21.94 2.62
CA ALA A 249 -12.55 -20.73 3.09
C ALA A 249 -13.48 -20.13 2.02
N PRO A 250 -14.56 -19.43 2.41
CA PRO A 250 -15.42 -18.74 1.47
C PRO A 250 -14.63 -17.77 0.58
N VAL A 251 -14.93 -17.76 -0.72
CA VAL A 251 -14.33 -16.86 -1.70
C VAL A 251 -15.41 -15.94 -2.25
N PHE A 252 -15.18 -14.64 -2.16
CA PHE A 252 -16.06 -13.59 -2.66
C PHE A 252 -15.36 -12.84 -3.80
N VAL A 253 -16.09 -12.66 -4.91
CA VAL A 253 -15.59 -11.94 -6.09
C VAL A 253 -16.53 -10.77 -6.37
N TYR A 254 -15.94 -9.58 -6.57
CA TYR A 254 -16.67 -8.33 -6.78
C TYR A 254 -16.31 -7.68 -8.11
#